data_19912190ff4efae4f3fb28ad967cb700
#
_entry.id   19912190ff4efae4f3fb28ad967cb700
#
_cell.length_a   1.000
_cell.length_b   1.000
_cell.length_c   1.000
_cell.angle_alpha   90.00
_cell.angle_beta   90.00
_cell.angle_gamma   90.00
#
_symmetry.space_group_name_H-M   'P 1'
#
loop_
_entity.id
_entity.type
_entity.pdbx_description
1 polymer ?
#
loop_
_entity_poly.entity_id
_entity_poly.type
_entity_poly.pdbx_seq_one_letter_code
_entity_poly.pdbx_strand_id
1 'polypeptide(L)'
;EIDNQSLILPRRERHILEYLVRNRGRRLTKTQIFNAIYGIYSNDVEESVIEGHISKLRKKLRFKLGHDPIEAKRYIGYTFVG
;
A
#
# COMPACT_ATOMS: atom_id res chain seq x y z
N GLU A 1 -8.40 -7.88 11.03
CA GLU A 1 -8.47 -8.57 9.73
C GLU A 1 -9.47 -7.90 8.81
N ILE A 2 -9.10 -7.73 7.54
CA ILE A 2 -9.93 -7.04 6.59
C ILE A 2 -10.83 -8.04 5.85
N ASP A 3 -12.11 -7.76 5.85
CA ASP A 3 -13.07 -8.59 5.16
C ASP A 3 -13.03 -8.29 3.67
N ASN A 4 -12.52 -9.23 2.88
CA ASN A 4 -12.36 -9.05 1.45
C ASN A 4 -13.68 -8.95 0.70
N GLN A 5 -14.77 -9.40 1.30
CA GLN A 5 -16.07 -9.35 0.64
C GLN A 5 -16.67 -7.96 0.68
N SER A 6 -16.28 -7.14 1.66
CA SER A 6 -16.86 -5.82 1.81
C SER A 6 -15.89 -4.71 1.41
N LEU A 7 -14.67 -5.06 1.03
CA LEU A 7 -13.67 -4.08 0.60
C LEU A 7 -13.14 -4.49 -0.76
N ILE A 8 -13.65 -3.84 -1.80
CA ILE A 8 -13.26 -4.15 -3.17
C ILE A 8 -12.11 -3.22 -3.56
N LEU A 9 -10.98 -3.80 -3.90
CA LEU A 9 -9.78 -3.03 -4.26
C LEU A 9 -9.33 -3.40 -5.67
N PRO A 10 -8.86 -2.41 -6.45
CA PRO A 10 -8.16 -2.72 -7.69
C PRO A 10 -6.96 -3.61 -7.42
N ARG A 11 -6.53 -4.34 -8.44
CA ARG A 11 -5.49 -5.35 -8.27
C ARG A 11 -4.22 -4.79 -7.63
N ARG A 12 -3.76 -3.62 -8.09
CA ARG A 12 -2.53 -3.04 -7.57
C ARG A 12 -2.67 -2.62 -6.12
N GLU A 13 -3.81 -2.02 -5.78
CA GLU A 13 -4.05 -1.61 -4.40
C GLU A 13 -4.11 -2.83 -3.48
N ARG A 14 -4.74 -3.90 -3.93
CA ARG A 14 -4.81 -5.12 -3.15
C ARG A 14 -3.43 -5.72 -2.94
N HIS A 15 -2.62 -5.77 -3.99
CA HIS A 15 -1.25 -6.28 -3.86
C HIS A 15 -0.44 -5.46 -2.87
N ILE A 16 -0.57 -4.14 -2.92
CA ILE A 16 0.14 -3.27 -2.00
C ILE A 16 -0.30 -3.55 -0.57
N LEU A 17 -1.61 -3.65 -0.36
CA LEU A 17 -2.12 -3.93 0.97
C LEU A 17 -1.59 -5.26 1.50
N GLU A 18 -1.64 -6.31 0.69
CA GLU A 18 -1.13 -7.62 1.09
C GLU A 18 0.34 -7.56 1.45
N TYR A 19 1.12 -6.83 0.67
CA TYR A 19 2.54 -6.69 0.92
C TYR A 19 2.80 -5.96 2.25
N LEU A 20 2.05 -4.88 2.49
CA LEU A 20 2.18 -4.11 3.72
C LEU A 20 1.77 -4.94 4.94
N VAL A 21 0.67 -5.67 4.83
CA VAL A 21 0.20 -6.51 5.95
C VAL A 21 1.20 -7.63 6.25
N ARG A 22 1.75 -8.24 5.21
CA ARG A 22 2.75 -9.29 5.37
C ARG A 22 3.99 -8.78 6.09
N ASN A 23 4.30 -7.51 5.89
CA ASN A 23 5.45 -6.86 6.53
C ASN A 23 5.03 -5.90 7.63
N ARG A 24 3.92 -6.20 8.29
CA ARG A 24 3.36 -5.33 9.32
C ARG A 24 4.40 -4.98 10.37
N GLY A 25 4.42 -3.70 10.75
CA GLY A 25 5.37 -3.21 11.74
C GLY A 25 6.70 -2.78 11.16
N ARG A 26 6.95 -3.11 9.88
CA ARG A 26 8.21 -2.77 9.24
C ARG A 26 8.00 -1.59 8.29
N ARG A 27 8.99 -0.72 8.27
CA ARG A 27 8.96 0.42 7.36
C ARG A 27 9.41 -0.02 5.98
N LEU A 28 8.58 0.27 4.98
CA LEU A 28 8.85 -0.10 3.60
C LEU A 28 8.97 1.17 2.79
N THR A 29 10.05 1.28 2.03
CA THR A 29 10.24 2.44 1.16
C THR A 29 9.35 2.33 -0.06
N LYS A 30 9.12 3.46 -0.71
CA LYS A 30 8.36 3.49 -1.96
C LYS A 30 9.02 2.57 -3.00
N THR A 31 10.34 2.58 -3.05
CA THR A 31 11.08 1.73 -3.99
C THR A 31 10.87 0.25 -3.70
N GLN A 32 10.91 -0.13 -2.42
CA GLN A 32 10.65 -1.52 -2.05
C GLN A 32 9.26 -1.97 -2.47
N ILE A 33 8.28 -1.13 -2.21
CA ILE A 33 6.90 -1.44 -2.59
C ILE A 33 6.77 -1.54 -4.10
N PHE A 34 7.36 -0.59 -4.81
CA PHE A 34 7.31 -0.58 -6.26
C PHE A 34 7.90 -1.86 -6.84
N ASN A 35 9.06 -2.27 -6.36
CA ASN A 35 9.72 -3.47 -6.87
C ASN A 35 8.91 -4.72 -6.56
N ALA A 36 8.26 -4.76 -5.41
CA ALA A 36 7.45 -5.91 -5.03
C ALA A 36 6.19 -6.05 -5.89
N ILE A 37 5.62 -4.93 -6.29
CA ILE A 37 4.33 -4.93 -7.01
C ILE A 37 4.52 -4.96 -8.52
N TYR A 38 5.50 -4.24 -9.04
CA TYR A 38 5.72 -4.12 -10.48
C TYR A 38 6.91 -4.92 -11.00
N GLY A 39 7.86 -5.25 -10.11
CA GLY A 39 9.07 -5.94 -10.52
C GLY A 39 10.14 -4.99 -11.03
N ILE A 40 11.39 -5.48 -11.02
CA ILE A 40 12.53 -4.64 -11.36
C ILE A 40 12.65 -4.37 -12.86
N TYR A 41 11.85 -5.06 -13.68
CA TYR A 41 11.90 -4.90 -15.13
C TYR A 41 10.80 -4.03 -15.68
N SER A 42 10.05 -3.36 -14.83
CA SER A 42 8.97 -2.49 -15.29
C SER A 42 9.54 -1.12 -15.65
N ASN A 43 9.84 -0.93 -16.92
CA ASN A 43 10.49 0.30 -17.37
C ASN A 43 9.52 1.42 -17.73
N ASP A 44 8.24 1.08 -17.90
CA ASP A 44 7.27 2.06 -18.38
C ASP A 44 6.47 2.70 -17.25
N VAL A 45 6.78 2.33 -16.01
CA VAL A 45 6.02 2.79 -14.85
C VAL A 45 6.97 3.48 -13.88
N GLU A 46 6.58 4.66 -13.41
CA GLU A 46 7.37 5.41 -12.46
C GLU A 46 6.98 5.07 -11.03
N GLU A 47 7.94 5.17 -10.11
CA GLU A 47 7.69 4.89 -8.70
C GLU A 47 6.61 5.77 -8.10
N SER A 48 6.39 6.94 -8.67
CA SER A 48 5.39 7.85 -8.15
C SER A 48 3.98 7.27 -8.18
N VAL A 49 3.74 6.25 -9.02
CA VAL A 49 2.42 5.60 -9.04
C VAL A 49 2.09 4.99 -7.69
N ILE A 50 3.12 4.59 -6.92
CA ILE A 50 2.90 3.99 -5.61
C ILE A 50 2.21 4.98 -4.68
N GLU A 51 2.60 6.24 -4.71
CA GLU A 51 1.97 7.25 -3.86
C GLU A 51 0.48 7.38 -4.19
N GLY A 52 0.15 7.36 -5.47
CA GLY A 52 -1.25 7.44 -5.88
C GLY A 52 -2.05 6.22 -5.44
N HIS A 53 -1.47 5.03 -5.64
CA HIS A 53 -2.14 3.80 -5.21
C HIS A 53 -2.36 3.78 -3.70
N ILE A 54 -1.33 4.16 -2.93
CA ILE A 54 -1.44 4.14 -1.48
C ILE A 54 -2.42 5.20 -0.99
N SER A 55 -2.43 6.35 -1.63
CA SER A 55 -3.39 7.40 -1.25
C SER A 55 -4.82 6.90 -1.38
N LYS A 56 -5.14 6.26 -2.50
CA LYS A 56 -6.47 5.72 -2.72
C LYS A 56 -6.77 4.57 -1.76
N LEU A 57 -5.79 3.73 -1.52
CA LEU A 57 -5.95 2.61 -0.59
C LEU A 57 -6.23 3.11 0.82
N ARG A 58 -5.47 4.12 1.27
CA ARG A 58 -5.66 4.65 2.62
C ARG A 58 -7.05 5.27 2.77
N LYS A 59 -7.54 5.96 1.75
CA LYS A 59 -8.88 6.54 1.79
C LYS A 59 -9.93 5.45 1.97
N LYS A 60 -9.79 4.35 1.22
CA LYS A 60 -10.74 3.25 1.31
C LYS A 60 -10.68 2.56 2.66
N LEU A 61 -9.47 2.39 3.19
CA LEU A 61 -9.30 1.77 4.50
C LEU A 61 -9.88 2.63 5.61
N ARG A 62 -9.67 3.95 5.54
CA ARG A 62 -10.25 4.85 6.53
C ARG A 62 -11.77 4.77 6.52
N PHE A 63 -12.35 4.71 5.32
CA PHE A 63 -13.79 4.61 5.19
C PHE A 63 -14.31 3.30 5.80
N LYS A 64 -13.62 2.20 5.51
CA LYS A 64 -14.06 0.88 5.96
C LYS A 64 -13.80 0.64 7.43
N LEU A 65 -12.63 1.02 7.92
CA LEU A 65 -12.20 0.72 9.27
C LEU A 65 -12.41 1.84 10.27
N GLY A 66 -12.69 3.04 9.80
CA GLY A 66 -12.84 4.18 10.67
C GLY A 66 -11.53 4.81 11.10
N HIS A 67 -10.40 4.27 10.65
CA HIS A 67 -9.09 4.83 10.94
C HIS A 67 -8.11 4.40 9.85
N ASP A 68 -6.95 5.04 9.81
CA ASP A 68 -5.94 4.77 8.80
C ASP A 68 -4.85 3.87 9.37
N PRO A 69 -4.79 2.61 8.93
CA PRO A 69 -3.80 1.67 9.46
C PRO A 69 -2.42 1.84 8.83
N ILE A 70 -2.27 2.73 7.87
CA ILE A 70 -0.99 2.94 7.20
C ILE A 70 -0.40 4.25 7.66
N GLU A 71 0.79 4.17 8.25
CA GLU A 71 1.54 5.34 8.66
C GLU A 71 2.50 5.72 7.54
N ALA A 72 2.41 6.95 7.07
CA ALA A 72 3.28 7.44 6.01
C ALA A 72 4.23 8.49 6.59
N LYS A 73 5.52 8.29 6.37
CA LYS A 73 6.54 9.25 6.77
C LYS A 73 7.23 9.77 5.52
N ARG A 74 7.15 11.06 5.33
CA ARG A 74 7.70 11.72 4.15
C ARG A 74 9.18 11.39 4.01
N TYR A 75 9.57 10.97 2.81
CA TYR A 75 10.94 10.60 2.45
C TYR A 75 11.46 9.34 3.14
N ILE A 76 10.68 8.72 4.00
CA ILE A 76 11.13 7.53 4.72
C ILE A 76 10.40 6.29 4.25
N GLY A 77 9.08 6.34 4.18
CA GLY A 77 8.32 5.21 3.70
C GLY A 77 6.99 5.04 4.39
N TYR A 78 6.49 3.81 4.32
CA TYR A 78 5.17 3.46 4.81
C TYR A 78 5.27 2.28 5.76
N THR A 79 4.41 2.29 6.79
CA THR A 79 4.34 1.19 7.75
C THR A 79 2.89 0.84 7.99
N PHE A 80 2.57 -0.44 7.95
CA PHE A 80 1.25 -0.90 8.31
C PHE A 80 1.23 -1.15 9.81
N VAL A 81 0.40 -0.40 10.53
CA VAL A 81 0.35 -0.46 11.99
C VAL A 81 -0.98 -0.98 12.52
N GLY A 82 -1.82 -1.45 11.61
CA GLY A 82 -3.15 -1.94 11.99
C GLY A 82 -3.22 -3.35 12.53
#